data_dd133f6fd02159b94a81dab173a02009
#
_entry.id   dd133f6fd02159b94a81dab173a02009
#
_cell.length_a   1.000
_cell.length_b   1.000
_cell.length_c   1.000
_cell.angle_alpha   90.00
_cell.angle_beta   90.00
_cell.angle_gamma   90.00
#
_symmetry.space_group_name_H-M   'P 1'
#
loop_
_entity.id
_entity.type
_entity.pdbx_description
1 polymer ?
#
loop_
_entity_poly.entity_id
_entity_poly.type
_entity_poly.pdbx_seq_one_letter_code
_entity_poly.pdbx_strand_id
1 'polypeptide(L)'
;MGLPWPIVRWVGSRTYRSSQRKEQARRTRRRVLDAATAVFLERGFAGSTMRLIAHRSGVSLPTVELLFGTKGRLLKAAIDVAIAGDDEPVAVLQRSWTEAAARAETVPRFLTVLAGVLGPAQQRSAGLVLAVFEAASTDGELADLAGRMTAQRVTTAEWIVDEVKRRALLRAGSTRSEAIDTVWILMDPAVFDRLTRQRGWTLRRYQHWFASSVARLVTADAAPSAPSTKDATATRRHVT
;
A
#
# COMPACT_ATOMS: atom_id res chain seq x y z
N MET A 1 20.86 70.62 -0.84
CA MET A 1 19.66 69.80 -0.97
C MET A 1 20.09 68.54 -1.62
N GLY A 2 20.28 67.47 -0.82
CA GLY A 2 20.70 66.14 -1.25
C GLY A 2 19.48 65.21 -1.23
N LEU A 3 19.17 64.57 -2.35
CA LEU A 3 18.11 63.59 -2.47
C LEU A 3 18.58 62.28 -1.81
N PRO A 4 17.74 61.62 -0.99
CA PRO A 4 18.10 60.34 -0.41
C PRO A 4 17.91 59.20 -1.44
N TRP A 5 18.92 58.35 -1.60
CA TRP A 5 18.87 57.14 -2.40
C TRP A 5 17.89 56.13 -1.78
N PRO A 6 17.04 55.44 -2.58
CA PRO A 6 16.19 54.40 -2.07
C PRO A 6 17.04 53.17 -1.72
N ILE A 7 16.96 52.75 -0.46
CA ILE A 7 17.50 51.47 0.00
C ILE A 7 16.66 50.36 -0.67
N VAL A 8 17.18 49.80 -1.76
CA VAL A 8 16.62 48.58 -2.36
C VAL A 8 16.85 47.41 -1.42
N ARG A 9 15.85 47.07 -0.65
CA ARG A 9 15.86 45.93 0.27
C ARG A 9 15.81 44.64 -0.54
N TRP A 10 16.97 44.03 -0.79
CA TRP A 10 17.09 42.70 -1.39
C TRP A 10 16.52 41.61 -0.47
N VAL A 11 15.23 41.33 -0.55
CA VAL A 11 14.56 40.28 0.25
C VAL A 11 14.44 38.94 -0.52
N GLY A 12 14.85 38.87 -1.80
CA GLY A 12 14.58 37.72 -2.68
C GLY A 12 15.57 36.56 -2.66
N SER A 13 16.81 36.71 -2.14
CA SER A 13 17.87 35.73 -2.40
C SER A 13 17.95 34.58 -1.41
N ARG A 14 17.46 34.71 -0.19
CA ARG A 14 17.55 33.69 0.88
C ARG A 14 16.50 32.64 0.74
N THR A 15 15.26 32.99 0.43
CA THR A 15 14.13 32.10 0.24
C THR A 15 14.30 31.24 -1.01
N TYR A 16 14.78 31.84 -2.11
CA TYR A 16 15.02 31.11 -3.38
C TYR A 16 16.14 30.06 -3.26
N ARG A 17 17.25 30.37 -2.61
CA ARG A 17 18.36 29.42 -2.36
C ARG A 17 17.96 28.30 -1.38
N SER A 18 17.03 28.57 -0.48
CA SER A 18 16.47 27.57 0.45
C SER A 18 15.56 26.58 -0.28
N SER A 19 14.71 27.06 -1.18
CA SER A 19 13.82 26.18 -1.97
C SER A 19 14.59 25.30 -2.96
N GLN A 20 15.60 25.83 -3.63
CA GLN A 20 16.48 25.06 -4.51
C GLN A 20 17.25 23.97 -3.78
N ARG A 21 17.78 24.26 -2.58
CA ARG A 21 18.48 23.27 -1.75
C ARG A 21 17.54 22.16 -1.29
N LYS A 22 16.32 22.49 -0.89
CA LYS A 22 15.30 21.49 -0.51
C LYS A 22 14.95 20.59 -1.70
N GLU A 23 14.74 21.18 -2.85
CA GLU A 23 14.41 20.41 -4.06
C GLU A 23 15.57 19.51 -4.49
N GLN A 24 16.82 20.00 -4.44
CA GLN A 24 18.00 19.18 -4.72
C GLN A 24 18.15 18.02 -3.72
N ALA A 25 17.88 18.25 -2.44
CA ALA A 25 17.91 17.21 -1.42
C ALA A 25 16.82 16.15 -1.67
N ARG A 26 15.59 16.55 -2.06
CA ARG A 26 14.53 15.62 -2.46
C ARG A 26 14.92 14.76 -3.67
N ARG A 27 15.49 15.37 -4.72
CA ARG A 27 15.98 14.65 -5.90
C ARG A 27 17.08 13.66 -5.54
N THR A 28 18.03 14.03 -4.70
CA THR A 28 19.10 13.14 -4.24
C THR A 28 18.52 11.98 -3.43
N ARG A 29 17.61 12.26 -2.49
CA ARG A 29 16.92 11.25 -1.71
C ARG A 29 16.16 10.25 -2.62
N ARG A 30 15.40 10.75 -3.58
CA ARG A 30 14.65 9.92 -4.53
C ARG A 30 15.57 9.01 -5.34
N ARG A 31 16.68 9.53 -5.89
CA ARG A 31 17.67 8.72 -6.62
C ARG A 31 18.22 7.57 -5.78
N VAL A 32 18.52 7.81 -4.50
CA VAL A 32 18.98 6.77 -3.59
C VAL A 32 17.91 5.72 -3.35
N LEU A 33 16.66 6.13 -3.12
CA LEU A 33 15.53 5.22 -2.90
C LEU A 33 15.23 4.35 -4.13
N ASP A 34 15.27 4.94 -5.34
CA ASP A 34 15.06 4.19 -6.58
C ASP A 34 16.18 3.15 -6.80
N ALA A 35 17.45 3.53 -6.56
CA ALA A 35 18.58 2.62 -6.63
C ALA A 35 18.52 1.53 -5.55
N ALA A 36 18.13 1.87 -4.32
CA ALA A 36 17.97 0.92 -3.23
C ALA A 36 16.88 -0.10 -3.53
N THR A 37 15.72 0.36 -4.02
CA THR A 37 14.62 -0.51 -4.45
C THR A 37 15.10 -1.54 -5.47
N ALA A 38 15.79 -1.10 -6.53
CA ALA A 38 16.32 -2.00 -7.55
C ALA A 38 17.32 -3.02 -6.96
N VAL A 39 18.26 -2.55 -6.12
CA VAL A 39 19.29 -3.42 -5.52
C VAL A 39 18.67 -4.45 -4.58
N PHE A 40 17.72 -4.05 -3.73
CA PHE A 40 17.05 -4.98 -2.82
C PHE A 40 16.21 -6.02 -3.55
N LEU A 41 15.51 -5.64 -4.62
CA LEU A 41 14.73 -6.58 -5.43
C LEU A 41 15.59 -7.57 -6.22
N GLU A 42 16.79 -7.13 -6.67
CA GLU A 42 17.70 -7.98 -7.43
C GLU A 42 18.52 -8.93 -6.55
N ARG A 43 18.92 -8.51 -5.36
CA ARG A 43 19.93 -9.19 -4.53
C ARG A 43 19.46 -9.60 -3.14
N GLY A 44 18.23 -9.28 -2.81
CA GLY A 44 17.72 -9.42 -1.44
C GLY A 44 18.43 -8.47 -0.46
N PHE A 45 18.10 -8.56 0.83
CA PHE A 45 18.75 -7.74 1.85
C PHE A 45 20.21 -8.15 2.07
N ALA A 46 20.50 -9.45 2.19
CA ALA A 46 21.85 -9.96 2.49
C ALA A 46 22.85 -9.59 1.37
N GLY A 47 22.47 -9.73 0.12
CA GLY A 47 23.31 -9.41 -1.05
C GLY A 47 23.46 -7.91 -1.36
N SER A 48 22.79 -7.04 -0.61
CA SER A 48 22.80 -5.60 -0.81
C SER A 48 23.75 -4.91 0.16
N THR A 49 24.48 -3.87 -0.33
CA THR A 49 25.34 -3.04 0.52
C THR A 49 25.06 -1.56 0.29
N MET A 50 25.25 -0.72 1.31
CA MET A 50 25.14 0.74 1.21
C MET A 50 26.08 1.30 0.13
N ARG A 51 27.28 0.72 -0.02
CA ARG A 51 28.26 1.12 -1.05
C ARG A 51 27.74 0.83 -2.47
N LEU A 52 27.13 -0.33 -2.71
CA LEU A 52 26.53 -0.65 -4.00
C LEU A 52 25.38 0.29 -4.36
N ILE A 53 24.54 0.60 -3.38
CA ILE A 53 23.41 1.54 -3.57
C ILE A 53 23.93 2.95 -3.84
N ALA A 54 24.96 3.39 -3.11
CA ALA A 54 25.63 4.68 -3.33
C ALA A 54 26.17 4.78 -4.76
N HIS A 55 26.93 3.77 -5.19
CA HIS A 55 27.44 3.68 -6.55
C HIS A 55 26.34 3.75 -7.61
N ARG A 56 25.28 2.93 -7.46
CA ARG A 56 24.14 2.87 -8.40
C ARG A 56 23.33 4.16 -8.47
N SER A 57 23.20 4.86 -7.33
CA SER A 57 22.48 6.13 -7.27
C SER A 57 23.32 7.32 -7.79
N GLY A 58 24.64 7.16 -7.99
CA GLY A 58 25.57 8.25 -8.27
C GLY A 58 25.65 9.26 -7.11
N VAL A 59 25.49 8.77 -5.87
CA VAL A 59 25.58 9.57 -4.63
C VAL A 59 26.71 8.99 -3.78
N SER A 60 27.48 9.84 -3.08
CA SER A 60 28.58 9.36 -2.24
C SER A 60 28.05 8.52 -1.05
N LEU A 61 28.81 7.52 -0.64
CA LEU A 61 28.44 6.68 0.51
C LEU A 61 28.17 7.51 1.79
N PRO A 62 29.00 8.49 2.18
CA PRO A 62 28.71 9.33 3.34
C PRO A 62 27.38 10.09 3.23
N THR A 63 27.00 10.49 2.02
CA THR A 63 25.70 11.17 1.81
C THR A 63 24.54 10.19 1.97
N VAL A 64 24.67 8.94 1.50
CA VAL A 64 23.64 7.91 1.69
C VAL A 64 23.48 7.57 3.18
N GLU A 65 24.61 7.42 3.90
CA GLU A 65 24.62 7.17 5.35
C GLU A 65 24.02 8.34 6.14
N LEU A 66 24.33 9.58 5.76
CA LEU A 66 23.73 10.76 6.37
C LEU A 66 22.21 10.82 6.18
N LEU A 67 21.71 10.42 5.01
CA LEU A 67 20.27 10.48 4.68
C LEU A 67 19.45 9.37 5.32
N PHE A 68 20.02 8.18 5.49
CA PHE A 68 19.25 6.97 5.86
C PHE A 68 19.81 6.24 7.09
N GLY A 69 21.05 6.48 7.49
CA GLY A 69 21.71 5.80 8.59
C GLY A 69 22.10 4.37 8.23
N THR A 70 21.24 3.38 8.53
CA THR A 70 21.50 1.97 8.31
C THR A 70 20.87 1.45 7.01
N LYS A 71 21.35 0.28 6.57
CA LYS A 71 20.75 -0.44 5.43
C LYS A 71 19.29 -0.85 5.72
N GLY A 72 18.97 -1.22 6.96
CA GLY A 72 17.61 -1.55 7.39
C GLY A 72 16.67 -0.34 7.31
N ARG A 73 17.12 0.84 7.77
CA ARG A 73 16.35 2.08 7.64
C ARG A 73 16.16 2.51 6.18
N LEU A 74 17.17 2.31 5.34
CA LEU A 74 17.04 2.57 3.91
C LEU A 74 16.00 1.64 3.25
N LEU A 75 16.01 0.33 3.60
CA LEU A 75 15.01 -0.61 3.12
C LEU A 75 13.60 -0.20 3.60
N LYS A 76 13.44 0.16 4.88
CA LYS A 76 12.17 0.68 5.39
C LYS A 76 11.69 1.89 4.61
N ALA A 77 12.55 2.87 4.36
CA ALA A 77 12.19 4.07 3.60
C ALA A 77 11.79 3.73 2.14
N ALA A 78 12.45 2.76 1.51
CA ALA A 78 12.07 2.27 0.18
C ALA A 78 10.69 1.60 0.19
N ILE A 79 10.37 0.81 1.23
CA ILE A 79 9.05 0.19 1.41
C ILE A 79 7.97 1.24 1.61
N ASP A 80 8.21 2.24 2.48
CA ASP A 80 7.24 3.30 2.74
C ASP A 80 6.85 4.02 1.43
N VAL A 81 7.84 4.39 0.62
CA VAL A 81 7.61 5.02 -0.69
C VAL A 81 6.92 4.06 -1.66
N ALA A 82 7.29 2.78 -1.68
CA ALA A 82 6.67 1.79 -2.55
C ALA A 82 5.18 1.56 -2.21
N ILE A 83 4.84 1.50 -0.92
CA ILE A 83 3.45 1.37 -0.47
C ILE A 83 2.66 2.64 -0.80
N ALA A 84 3.18 3.79 -0.43
CA ALA A 84 2.53 5.08 -0.61
C ALA A 84 2.39 5.50 -2.09
N GLY A 85 3.39 5.18 -2.90
CA GLY A 85 3.51 5.61 -4.30
C GLY A 85 4.24 6.95 -4.47
N ASP A 86 4.53 7.63 -3.37
CA ASP A 86 5.25 8.92 -3.32
C ASP A 86 6.07 9.02 -2.01
N ASP A 87 6.89 10.06 -1.89
CA ASP A 87 7.73 10.35 -0.70
C ASP A 87 7.07 11.43 0.20
N GLU A 88 5.73 11.44 0.28
CA GLU A 88 5.01 12.35 1.17
C GLU A 88 4.80 11.71 2.56
N PRO A 89 4.97 12.47 3.66
CA PRO A 89 4.84 11.95 5.02
C PRO A 89 3.37 11.80 5.46
N VAL A 90 2.55 11.15 4.62
CA VAL A 90 1.13 10.92 4.88
C VAL A 90 0.89 9.42 5.06
N ALA A 91 0.36 9.03 6.21
CA ALA A 91 0.04 7.63 6.49
C ALA A 91 -0.98 7.08 5.47
N VAL A 92 -0.84 5.80 5.11
CA VAL A 92 -1.66 5.15 4.05
C VAL A 92 -3.16 5.32 4.30
N LEU A 93 -3.61 5.15 5.55
CA LEU A 93 -5.02 5.30 5.93
C LEU A 93 -5.50 6.77 6.09
N GLN A 94 -4.60 7.75 5.94
CA GLN A 94 -4.94 9.18 5.97
C GLN A 94 -4.99 9.81 4.57
N ARG A 95 -4.87 8.99 3.52
CA ARG A 95 -4.89 9.45 2.12
C ARG A 95 -6.32 9.58 1.58
N SER A 96 -6.51 10.41 0.59
CA SER A 96 -7.83 10.71 -0.01
C SER A 96 -8.60 9.49 -0.51
N TRP A 97 -7.92 8.40 -0.87
CA TRP A 97 -8.60 7.17 -1.30
C TRP A 97 -9.43 6.51 -0.18
N THR A 98 -9.07 6.70 1.10
CA THR A 98 -9.85 6.18 2.24
C THR A 98 -11.22 6.84 2.32
N GLU A 99 -11.29 8.14 2.04
CA GLU A 99 -12.57 8.84 1.95
C GLU A 99 -13.41 8.33 0.77
N ALA A 100 -12.79 8.10 -0.40
CA ALA A 100 -13.48 7.53 -1.55
C ALA A 100 -13.99 6.10 -1.26
N ALA A 101 -13.21 5.29 -0.54
CA ALA A 101 -13.61 3.97 -0.08
C ALA A 101 -14.76 4.07 0.95
N ALA A 102 -14.66 4.98 1.91
CA ALA A 102 -15.68 5.17 2.96
C ALA A 102 -17.05 5.63 2.38
N ARG A 103 -17.05 6.43 1.30
CA ARG A 103 -18.28 6.88 0.62
C ARG A 103 -18.94 5.79 -0.23
N ALA A 104 -18.29 4.66 -0.47
CA ALA A 104 -18.91 3.55 -1.21
C ALA A 104 -20.06 2.95 -0.40
N GLU A 105 -21.25 2.90 -0.97
CA GLU A 105 -22.48 2.47 -0.25
C GLU A 105 -22.58 0.94 -0.14
N THR A 106 -21.96 0.19 -1.06
CA THR A 106 -22.05 -1.27 -1.11
C THR A 106 -20.69 -1.93 -0.91
N VAL A 107 -20.67 -3.15 -0.36
CA VAL A 107 -19.46 -3.95 -0.19
C VAL A 107 -18.71 -4.14 -1.52
N PRO A 108 -19.33 -4.55 -2.64
CA PRO A 108 -18.61 -4.70 -3.90
C PRO A 108 -17.93 -3.39 -4.36
N ARG A 109 -18.59 -2.24 -4.20
CA ARG A 109 -18.00 -0.95 -4.59
C ARG A 109 -16.83 -0.59 -3.68
N PHE A 110 -16.98 -0.75 -2.37
CA PHE A 110 -15.90 -0.54 -1.40
C PHE A 110 -14.68 -1.40 -1.74
N LEU A 111 -14.87 -2.71 -1.92
CA LEU A 111 -13.78 -3.64 -2.21
C LEU A 111 -13.13 -3.39 -3.57
N THR A 112 -13.87 -2.90 -4.56
CA THR A 112 -13.30 -2.49 -5.85
C THR A 112 -12.36 -1.30 -5.69
N VAL A 113 -12.75 -0.27 -4.94
CA VAL A 113 -11.89 0.89 -4.65
C VAL A 113 -10.67 0.45 -3.87
N LEU A 114 -10.85 -0.34 -2.82
CA LEU A 114 -9.76 -0.86 -1.99
C LEU A 114 -8.76 -1.68 -2.82
N ALA A 115 -9.23 -2.62 -3.64
CA ALA A 115 -8.37 -3.44 -4.49
C ALA A 115 -7.61 -2.59 -5.53
N GLY A 116 -8.23 -1.51 -6.00
CA GLY A 116 -7.61 -0.52 -6.89
C GLY A 116 -6.40 0.19 -6.28
N VAL A 117 -6.37 0.34 -4.96
CA VAL A 117 -5.23 0.94 -4.22
C VAL A 117 -4.25 -0.13 -3.74
N LEU A 118 -4.77 -1.20 -3.14
CA LEU A 118 -3.96 -2.28 -2.57
C LEU A 118 -3.12 -2.99 -3.65
N GLY A 119 -3.70 -3.31 -4.79
CA GLY A 119 -3.00 -4.03 -5.86
C GLY A 119 -1.73 -3.31 -6.35
N PRO A 120 -1.79 -2.04 -6.79
CA PRO A 120 -0.60 -1.28 -7.17
C PRO A 120 0.40 -1.08 -6.03
N ALA A 121 -0.05 -0.92 -4.79
CA ALA A 121 0.83 -0.86 -3.63
C ALA A 121 1.61 -2.17 -3.45
N GLN A 122 0.92 -3.32 -3.49
CA GLN A 122 1.55 -4.65 -3.45
C GLN A 122 2.52 -4.86 -4.62
N GLN A 123 2.16 -4.44 -5.82
CA GLN A 123 3.02 -4.57 -7.00
C GLN A 123 4.37 -3.88 -6.81
N ARG A 124 4.39 -2.72 -6.14
CA ARG A 124 5.62 -1.97 -5.85
C ARG A 124 6.37 -2.49 -4.64
N SER A 125 5.66 -2.94 -3.60
CA SER A 125 6.26 -3.18 -2.28
C SER A 125 6.46 -4.65 -1.91
N ALA A 126 5.70 -5.60 -2.47
CA ALA A 126 5.69 -6.98 -2.00
C ALA A 126 7.08 -7.62 -1.95
N GLY A 127 7.89 -7.47 -2.99
CA GLY A 127 9.25 -8.02 -2.99
C GLY A 127 10.18 -7.40 -1.95
N LEU A 128 10.04 -6.09 -1.67
CA LEU A 128 10.80 -5.42 -0.60
C LEU A 128 10.36 -5.89 0.79
N VAL A 129 9.05 -6.07 0.99
CA VAL A 129 8.50 -6.59 2.24
C VAL A 129 8.97 -8.02 2.48
N LEU A 130 8.96 -8.87 1.47
CA LEU A 130 9.48 -10.25 1.58
C LEU A 130 10.96 -10.27 1.94
N ALA A 131 11.79 -9.36 1.39
CA ALA A 131 13.19 -9.26 1.77
C ALA A 131 13.39 -8.90 3.27
N VAL A 132 12.46 -8.16 3.89
CA VAL A 132 12.46 -7.94 5.35
C VAL A 132 12.21 -9.25 6.10
N PHE A 133 11.15 -9.99 5.74
CA PHE A 133 10.79 -11.24 6.41
C PHE A 133 11.86 -12.32 6.24
N GLU A 134 12.50 -12.42 5.09
CA GLU A 134 13.60 -13.36 4.84
C GLU A 134 14.81 -13.06 5.74
N ALA A 135 15.16 -11.79 5.93
CA ALA A 135 16.32 -11.41 6.72
C ALA A 135 16.03 -11.26 8.23
N ALA A 136 14.77 -11.25 8.64
CA ALA A 136 14.36 -11.04 10.04
C ALA A 136 14.91 -12.08 11.01
N SER A 137 15.19 -13.31 10.56
CA SER A 137 15.78 -14.37 11.39
C SER A 137 17.26 -14.14 11.73
N THR A 138 17.95 -13.28 10.98
CA THR A 138 19.41 -13.03 11.11
C THR A 138 19.77 -11.58 11.43
N ASP A 139 18.80 -10.68 11.44
CA ASP A 139 19.00 -9.23 11.64
C ASP A 139 17.92 -8.67 12.59
N GLY A 140 18.35 -8.25 13.78
CA GLY A 140 17.44 -7.75 14.82
C GLY A 140 16.67 -6.48 14.43
N GLU A 141 17.28 -5.56 13.66
CA GLU A 141 16.60 -4.36 13.15
C GLU A 141 15.45 -4.76 12.20
N LEU A 142 15.68 -5.79 11.37
CA LEU A 142 14.65 -6.30 10.46
C LEU A 142 13.62 -7.18 11.17
N ALA A 143 13.97 -7.89 12.23
CA ALA A 143 12.99 -8.61 13.06
C ALA A 143 11.98 -7.64 13.68
N ASP A 144 12.46 -6.53 14.25
CA ASP A 144 11.61 -5.47 14.78
C ASP A 144 10.75 -4.81 13.68
N LEU A 145 11.34 -4.57 12.51
CA LEU A 145 10.61 -4.03 11.38
C LEU A 145 9.50 -4.98 10.91
N ALA A 146 9.79 -6.28 10.77
CA ALA A 146 8.82 -7.31 10.41
C ALA A 146 7.64 -7.36 11.39
N GLY A 147 7.92 -7.30 12.70
CA GLY A 147 6.91 -7.23 13.75
C GLY A 147 5.98 -6.02 13.61
N ARG A 148 6.56 -4.83 13.40
CA ARG A 148 5.76 -3.60 13.17
C ARG A 148 4.92 -3.69 11.90
N MET A 149 5.46 -4.22 10.80
CA MET A 149 4.72 -4.38 9.55
C MET A 149 3.58 -5.39 9.68
N THR A 150 3.78 -6.46 10.44
CA THR A 150 2.72 -7.44 10.75
C THR A 150 1.60 -6.77 11.55
N ALA A 151 1.92 -6.03 12.61
CA ALA A 151 0.93 -5.32 13.41
C ALA A 151 0.16 -4.27 12.58
N GLN A 152 0.85 -3.50 11.74
CA GLN A 152 0.21 -2.52 10.85
C GLN A 152 -0.75 -3.19 9.85
N ARG A 153 -0.40 -4.38 9.35
CA ARG A 153 -1.28 -5.12 8.43
C ARG A 153 -2.52 -5.66 9.15
N VAL A 154 -2.41 -6.07 10.42
CA VAL A 154 -3.58 -6.42 11.25
C VAL A 154 -4.50 -5.22 11.39
N THR A 155 -3.98 -4.04 11.78
CA THR A 155 -4.78 -2.80 11.87
C THR A 155 -5.49 -2.47 10.56
N THR A 156 -4.84 -2.69 9.42
CA THR A 156 -5.47 -2.47 8.11
C THR A 156 -6.60 -3.48 7.85
N ALA A 157 -6.41 -4.75 8.21
CA ALA A 157 -7.44 -5.80 8.07
C ALA A 157 -8.65 -5.50 8.99
N GLU A 158 -8.41 -5.05 10.22
CA GLU A 158 -9.46 -4.59 11.16
C GLU A 158 -10.31 -3.47 10.54
N TRP A 159 -9.63 -2.44 10.01
CA TRP A 159 -10.32 -1.33 9.33
C TRP A 159 -11.16 -1.82 8.14
N ILE A 160 -10.64 -2.73 7.32
CA ILE A 160 -11.37 -3.30 6.17
C ILE A 160 -12.62 -4.05 6.64
N VAL A 161 -12.51 -4.90 7.67
CA VAL A 161 -13.63 -5.67 8.21
C VAL A 161 -14.68 -4.76 8.81
N ASP A 162 -14.29 -3.70 9.53
CA ASP A 162 -15.23 -2.74 10.11
C ASP A 162 -15.95 -1.92 9.02
N GLU A 163 -15.27 -1.60 7.92
CA GLU A 163 -15.89 -1.00 6.74
C GLU A 163 -16.90 -1.95 6.06
N VAL A 164 -16.57 -3.23 5.97
CA VAL A 164 -17.49 -4.26 5.45
C VAL A 164 -18.70 -4.39 6.36
N LYS A 165 -18.53 -4.48 7.68
CA LYS A 165 -19.61 -4.57 8.67
C LYS A 165 -20.58 -3.40 8.64
N ARG A 166 -20.14 -2.21 8.30
CA ARG A 166 -21.03 -1.05 8.14
C ARG A 166 -21.97 -1.18 6.94
N ARG A 167 -21.67 -2.04 5.97
CA ARG A 167 -22.41 -2.20 4.71
C ARG A 167 -23.18 -3.51 4.60
N ALA A 168 -22.74 -4.53 5.32
CA ALA A 168 -23.36 -5.86 5.27
C ALA A 168 -23.12 -6.61 6.58
N LEU A 169 -23.93 -7.63 6.82
CA LEU A 169 -23.70 -8.59 7.90
C LEU A 169 -22.48 -9.44 7.58
N LEU A 170 -21.73 -9.84 8.59
CA LEU A 170 -20.73 -10.88 8.45
C LEU A 170 -21.39 -12.22 8.14
N ARG A 171 -20.62 -13.11 7.51
CA ARG A 171 -21.05 -14.47 7.20
C ARG A 171 -21.54 -15.18 8.45
N ALA A 172 -22.65 -15.89 8.33
CA ALA A 172 -23.24 -16.65 9.43
C ALA A 172 -22.22 -17.67 10.00
N GLY A 173 -22.08 -17.70 11.32
CA GLY A 173 -21.11 -18.55 12.00
C GLY A 173 -19.66 -18.02 12.03
N SER A 174 -19.34 -16.90 11.36
CA SER A 174 -18.00 -16.29 11.44
C SER A 174 -17.95 -15.20 12.50
N THR A 175 -16.86 -15.19 13.28
CA THR A 175 -16.55 -14.14 14.22
C THR A 175 -15.86 -12.96 13.52
N ARG A 176 -15.84 -11.78 14.18
CA ARG A 176 -15.06 -10.62 13.69
C ARG A 176 -13.56 -10.97 13.55
N SER A 177 -13.01 -11.76 14.49
CA SER A 177 -11.60 -12.15 14.45
C SER A 177 -11.28 -13.02 13.22
N GLU A 178 -12.09 -14.03 12.94
CA GLU A 178 -11.92 -14.88 11.74
C GLU A 178 -12.04 -14.08 10.43
N ALA A 179 -12.91 -13.08 10.39
CA ALA A 179 -13.01 -12.18 9.25
C ALA A 179 -11.72 -11.34 9.08
N ILE A 180 -11.14 -10.84 10.18
CA ILE A 180 -9.86 -10.11 10.18
C ILE A 180 -8.74 -11.02 9.69
N ASP A 181 -8.62 -12.23 10.20
CA ASP A 181 -7.59 -13.20 9.81
C ASP A 181 -7.72 -13.56 8.32
N THR A 182 -8.95 -13.72 7.83
CA THR A 182 -9.23 -13.96 6.42
C THR A 182 -8.73 -12.82 5.54
N VAL A 183 -9.06 -11.59 5.87
CA VAL A 183 -8.61 -10.41 5.12
C VAL A 183 -7.09 -10.26 5.21
N TRP A 184 -6.52 -10.46 6.41
CA TRP A 184 -5.09 -10.36 6.65
C TRP A 184 -4.28 -11.33 5.78
N ILE A 185 -4.75 -12.59 5.62
CA ILE A 185 -4.12 -13.58 4.73
C ILE A 185 -4.31 -13.19 3.26
N LEU A 186 -5.52 -12.79 2.83
CA LEU A 186 -5.78 -12.46 1.44
C LEU A 186 -4.96 -11.25 0.94
N MET A 187 -4.59 -10.34 1.84
CA MET A 187 -3.74 -9.17 1.52
C MET A 187 -2.25 -9.40 1.84
N ASP A 188 -1.82 -10.63 2.12
CA ASP A 188 -0.42 -10.93 2.41
C ASP A 188 0.47 -10.70 1.19
N PRO A 189 1.62 -10.03 1.33
CA PRO A 189 2.59 -9.84 0.24
C PRO A 189 3.06 -11.14 -0.41
N ALA A 190 3.16 -12.24 0.36
CA ALA A 190 3.54 -13.54 -0.19
C ALA A 190 2.41 -14.14 -1.04
N VAL A 191 1.15 -13.90 -0.69
CA VAL A 191 0.00 -14.31 -1.53
C VAL A 191 0.02 -13.53 -2.84
N PHE A 192 0.25 -12.21 -2.79
CA PHE A 192 0.39 -11.39 -3.99
C PHE A 192 1.52 -11.90 -4.89
N ASP A 193 2.71 -12.12 -4.33
CA ASP A 193 3.90 -12.58 -5.06
C ASP A 193 3.67 -13.95 -5.72
N ARG A 194 3.11 -14.92 -4.99
CA ARG A 194 2.77 -16.25 -5.51
C ARG A 194 1.80 -16.19 -6.67
N LEU A 195 0.76 -15.36 -6.57
CA LEU A 195 -0.24 -15.25 -7.63
C LEU A 195 0.29 -14.52 -8.85
N THR A 196 1.03 -13.41 -8.66
CA THR A 196 1.45 -12.56 -9.78
C THR A 196 2.76 -13.03 -10.40
N ARG A 197 3.80 -13.31 -9.61
CA ARG A 197 5.12 -13.71 -10.14
C ARG A 197 5.19 -15.20 -10.45
N GLN A 198 4.70 -16.08 -9.57
CA GLN A 198 4.84 -17.53 -9.79
C GLN A 198 3.72 -18.08 -10.68
N ARG A 199 2.47 -17.59 -10.53
CA ARG A 199 1.31 -18.03 -11.31
C ARG A 199 1.00 -17.14 -12.52
N GLY A 200 1.75 -16.06 -12.75
CA GLY A 200 1.61 -15.18 -13.90
C GLY A 200 0.30 -14.39 -13.95
N TRP A 201 -0.33 -14.14 -12.80
CA TRP A 201 -1.56 -13.36 -12.80
C TRP A 201 -1.28 -11.89 -13.13
N THR A 202 -2.16 -11.31 -13.93
CA THR A 202 -2.16 -9.86 -14.12
C THR A 202 -2.61 -9.15 -12.84
N LEU A 203 -2.18 -7.91 -12.65
CA LEU A 203 -2.64 -7.07 -11.54
C LEU A 203 -4.17 -6.99 -11.47
N ARG A 204 -4.83 -6.81 -12.61
CA ARG A 204 -6.30 -6.76 -12.70
C ARG A 204 -6.96 -8.05 -12.22
N ARG A 205 -6.38 -9.22 -12.56
CA ARG A 205 -6.87 -10.52 -12.07
C ARG A 205 -6.74 -10.64 -10.55
N TYR A 206 -5.60 -10.23 -9.99
CA TYR A 206 -5.41 -10.20 -8.53
C TYR A 206 -6.42 -9.27 -7.83
N GLN A 207 -6.60 -8.06 -8.32
CA GLN A 207 -7.56 -7.09 -7.77
C GLN A 207 -8.99 -7.64 -7.74
N HIS A 208 -9.43 -8.24 -8.84
CA HIS A 208 -10.76 -8.86 -8.92
C HIS A 208 -10.88 -10.05 -7.96
N TRP A 209 -9.88 -10.92 -7.93
CA TRP A 209 -9.84 -12.06 -7.02
C TRP A 209 -9.87 -11.63 -5.57
N PHE A 210 -9.06 -10.67 -5.17
CA PHE A 210 -9.04 -10.16 -3.81
C PHE A 210 -10.42 -9.61 -3.39
N ALA A 211 -11.00 -8.72 -4.18
CA ALA A 211 -12.31 -8.14 -3.89
C ALA A 211 -13.41 -9.21 -3.79
N SER A 212 -13.47 -10.14 -4.76
CA SER A 212 -14.47 -11.20 -4.77
C SER A 212 -14.27 -12.23 -3.65
N SER A 213 -13.02 -12.53 -3.27
CA SER A 213 -12.72 -13.45 -2.17
C SER A 213 -13.11 -12.85 -0.82
N VAL A 214 -12.77 -11.58 -0.55
CA VAL A 214 -13.21 -10.90 0.67
C VAL A 214 -14.74 -10.85 0.75
N ALA A 215 -15.42 -10.46 -0.32
CA ALA A 215 -16.89 -10.44 -0.34
C ALA A 215 -17.47 -11.82 0.02
N ARG A 216 -17.04 -12.89 -0.65
CA ARG A 216 -17.60 -14.24 -0.45
C ARG A 216 -17.25 -14.86 0.90
N LEU A 217 -16.07 -14.60 1.43
CA LEU A 217 -15.60 -15.24 2.67
C LEU A 217 -16.00 -14.47 3.92
N VAL A 218 -16.19 -13.16 3.81
CA VAL A 218 -16.41 -12.27 4.97
C VAL A 218 -17.88 -11.86 5.12
N THR A 219 -18.63 -11.71 4.01
CA THR A 219 -20.05 -11.30 4.11
C THR A 219 -21.01 -12.48 4.05
N ALA A 220 -22.18 -12.30 4.65
CA ALA A 220 -23.29 -13.21 4.40
C ALA A 220 -23.66 -13.20 2.91
N ASP A 221 -23.97 -14.37 2.34
CA ASP A 221 -24.55 -14.43 1.02
C ASP A 221 -25.81 -13.56 1.00
N ALA A 222 -25.95 -12.72 0.00
CA ALA A 222 -27.24 -12.09 -0.25
C ALA A 222 -28.24 -13.22 -0.43
N ALA A 223 -29.25 -13.31 0.45
CA ALA A 223 -30.30 -14.31 0.33
C ALA A 223 -30.76 -14.32 -1.14
N PRO A 224 -30.86 -15.49 -1.81
CA PRO A 224 -31.37 -15.55 -3.16
C PRO A 224 -32.70 -14.82 -3.16
N SER A 225 -32.82 -13.78 -3.98
CA SER A 225 -34.06 -13.03 -4.14
C SER A 225 -35.15 -14.06 -4.43
N ALA A 226 -36.15 -14.17 -3.54
CA ALA A 226 -37.27 -15.07 -3.73
C ALA A 226 -37.84 -14.84 -5.14
N PRO A 227 -38.14 -15.91 -5.91
CA PRO A 227 -38.68 -15.75 -7.26
C PRO A 227 -39.93 -14.86 -7.15
N SER A 228 -39.97 -13.83 -7.95
CA SER A 228 -41.13 -12.93 -8.02
C SER A 228 -42.39 -13.72 -8.27
N THR A 229 -43.34 -13.70 -7.34
CA THR A 229 -44.64 -14.39 -7.38
C THR A 229 -45.55 -13.86 -8.50
N LYS A 230 -45.04 -13.11 -9.48
CA LYS A 230 -45.83 -12.57 -10.61
C LYS A 230 -46.04 -13.53 -11.78
N ASP A 231 -45.35 -14.68 -11.85
CA ASP A 231 -45.52 -15.63 -12.98
C ASP A 231 -46.44 -16.84 -12.68
N ALA A 232 -47.07 -16.91 -11.50
CA ALA A 232 -47.94 -18.01 -11.13
C ALA A 232 -49.42 -17.87 -11.57
N THR A 233 -49.83 -16.83 -12.30
CA THR A 233 -51.25 -16.58 -12.62
C THR A 233 -51.60 -16.72 -14.11
N ALA A 234 -50.65 -17.16 -14.97
CA ALA A 234 -50.90 -17.22 -16.43
C ALA A 234 -51.17 -18.63 -17.02
N THR A 235 -51.26 -19.68 -16.19
CA THR A 235 -51.48 -21.05 -16.74
C THR A 235 -52.74 -21.71 -16.17
N ARG A 236 -53.87 -21.04 -16.19
CA ARG A 236 -55.22 -21.67 -16.04
C ARG A 236 -56.24 -20.96 -16.92
N ARG A 237 -56.19 -21.17 -18.20
CA ARG A 237 -57.34 -21.09 -19.13
C ARG A 237 -56.91 -21.67 -20.48
N HIS A 238 -57.17 -22.98 -20.72
CA HIS A 238 -57.62 -23.56 -21.98
C HIS A 238 -57.53 -25.07 -21.86
N VAL A 239 -58.59 -25.68 -21.30
CA VAL A 239 -59.07 -27.01 -21.68
C VAL A 239 -60.56 -26.93 -21.52
N THR A 240 -61.28 -26.79 -22.62
CA THR A 240 -62.56 -27.33 -22.93
C THR A 240 -62.68 -27.48 -24.44
#